data_89c4582bcccfcd59bfc08c40f62bb6c1
#
_entry.id   89c4582bcccfcd59bfc08c40f62bb6c1
#
_cell.length_a   1.000
_cell.length_b   1.000
_cell.length_c   1.000
_cell.angle_alpha   90.00
_cell.angle_beta   90.00
_cell.angle_gamma   90.00
#
_symmetry.space_group_name_H-M   'P 1'
#
loop_
_entity.id
_entity.type
_entity.pdbx_description
1 polymer ?
#
loop_
_entity_poly.entity_id
_entity_poly.type
_entity_poly.pdbx_seq_one_letter_code
_entity_poly.pdbx_strand_id
1 'polypeptide(L)'
;MSKLKDVKKVVLAYSGGLDTSIILKWLQTELGAEVVTFTADLGQGDSDLEPARRKAEMMGVKEIHIEDVREEFVRDFVFPMFRANAQYEGLYLLGTSIARPLISKRLVEIAREAGADAIAHGATGKGNDQVRFELSAYALNPDIKVIAPWRDWSFKSRTDLIDFAEKHQIPIAKDKRGDAPFSVDA
;
A
#
# COMPACT_ATOMS: atom_id res chain seq x y z
N MET A 1 -2.72 -10.14 -17.32
CA MET A 1 -1.30 -9.86 -17.66
C MET A 1 -1.10 -9.03 -18.93
N SER A 2 -1.96 -9.09 -19.96
CA SER A 2 -1.71 -8.28 -21.19
C SER A 2 -1.78 -6.76 -21.00
N LYS A 3 -2.56 -6.26 -20.05
CA LYS A 3 -2.75 -4.82 -19.77
C LYS A 3 -1.60 -4.15 -18.97
N LEU A 4 -0.66 -4.95 -18.43
CA LEU A 4 0.42 -4.43 -17.58
C LEU A 4 1.78 -4.38 -18.31
N LYS A 5 1.86 -4.86 -19.56
CA LYS A 5 3.12 -4.93 -20.32
C LYS A 5 3.79 -3.58 -20.60
N ASP A 6 3.01 -2.50 -20.55
CA ASP A 6 3.49 -1.15 -20.86
C ASP A 6 3.77 -0.31 -19.60
N VAL A 7 3.71 -0.92 -18.42
CA VAL A 7 3.97 -0.22 -17.14
C VAL A 7 5.48 -0.27 -16.87
N LYS A 8 6.10 0.92 -16.80
CA LYS A 8 7.54 1.07 -16.56
C LYS A 8 7.85 1.60 -15.17
N LYS A 9 6.98 2.43 -14.62
CA LYS A 9 7.15 3.04 -13.30
C LYS A 9 5.85 2.98 -12.50
N VAL A 10 5.94 2.56 -11.23
CA VAL A 10 4.79 2.33 -10.35
C VAL A 10 5.03 2.98 -9.00
N VAL A 11 4.03 3.69 -8.47
CA VAL A 11 4.03 4.13 -7.07
C VAL A 11 3.27 3.12 -6.22
N LEU A 12 3.94 2.55 -5.24
CA LEU A 12 3.40 1.53 -4.34
C LEU A 12 3.06 2.12 -2.97
N ALA A 13 1.82 1.91 -2.50
CA ALA A 13 1.49 2.08 -1.09
C ALA A 13 2.25 1.02 -0.27
N TYR A 14 3.22 1.48 0.53
CA TYR A 14 4.21 0.62 1.16
C TYR A 14 4.20 0.78 2.67
N SER A 15 3.91 -0.29 3.39
CA SER A 15 3.92 -0.33 4.86
C SER A 15 5.19 -0.96 5.46
N GLY A 16 6.10 -1.48 4.64
CA GLY A 16 7.24 -2.26 5.13
C GLY A 16 6.90 -3.67 5.62
N GLY A 17 5.61 -4.03 5.66
CA GLY A 17 5.13 -5.36 6.01
C GLY A 17 5.53 -6.43 4.99
N LEU A 18 5.22 -7.70 5.31
CA LEU A 18 5.53 -8.84 4.44
C LEU A 18 4.89 -8.67 3.06
N ASP A 19 3.57 -8.45 3.04
CA ASP A 19 2.78 -8.42 1.80
C ASP A 19 3.25 -7.32 0.86
N THR A 20 3.42 -6.09 1.36
CA THR A 20 3.87 -4.97 0.54
C THR A 20 5.32 -5.11 0.08
N SER A 21 6.16 -5.81 0.84
CA SER A 21 7.55 -6.11 0.43
C SER A 21 7.59 -7.16 -0.68
N ILE A 22 6.71 -8.15 -0.62
CA ILE A 22 6.56 -9.13 -1.71
C ILE A 22 6.03 -8.45 -2.96
N ILE A 23 5.04 -7.57 -2.83
CA ILE A 23 4.51 -6.76 -3.94
C ILE A 23 5.61 -5.92 -4.57
N LEU A 24 6.40 -5.23 -3.77
CA LEU A 24 7.55 -4.46 -4.25
C LEU A 24 8.46 -5.32 -5.12
N LYS A 25 8.87 -6.48 -4.60
CA LYS A 25 9.76 -7.39 -5.34
C LYS A 25 9.11 -7.93 -6.59
N TRP A 26 7.85 -8.31 -6.50
CA TRP A 26 7.07 -8.81 -7.63
C TRP A 26 6.96 -7.79 -8.76
N LEU A 27 6.69 -6.52 -8.45
CA LEU A 27 6.67 -5.43 -9.42
C LEU A 27 8.03 -5.26 -10.12
N GLN A 28 9.13 -5.37 -9.36
CA GLN A 28 10.48 -5.29 -9.91
C GLN A 28 10.84 -6.47 -10.81
N THR A 29 10.45 -7.70 -10.43
CA THR A 29 10.91 -8.93 -11.12
C THR A 29 9.97 -9.38 -12.22
N GLU A 30 8.66 -9.35 -11.98
CA GLU A 30 7.67 -9.88 -12.93
C GLU A 30 7.20 -8.84 -13.96
N LEU A 31 7.13 -7.56 -13.55
CA LEU A 31 6.80 -6.48 -14.48
C LEU A 31 8.04 -5.74 -14.99
N GLY A 32 9.19 -5.90 -14.35
CA GLY A 32 10.40 -5.14 -14.68
C GLY A 32 10.23 -3.64 -14.45
N ALA A 33 9.31 -3.25 -13.56
CA ALA A 33 8.98 -1.86 -13.33
C ALA A 33 9.92 -1.20 -12.31
N GLU A 34 10.24 0.06 -12.52
CA GLU A 34 10.80 0.92 -11.48
C GLU A 34 9.72 1.18 -10.43
N VAL A 35 10.04 0.97 -9.16
CA VAL A 35 9.09 1.16 -8.06
C VAL A 35 9.48 2.33 -7.21
N VAL A 36 8.55 3.27 -7.06
CA VAL A 36 8.56 4.35 -6.06
C VAL A 36 7.72 3.87 -4.89
N THR A 37 8.19 4.03 -3.66
CA THR A 37 7.40 3.67 -2.48
C THR A 37 6.86 4.91 -1.78
N PHE A 38 5.62 4.82 -1.32
CA PHE A 38 4.96 5.82 -0.51
C PHE A 38 4.43 5.23 0.78
N THR A 39 4.82 5.83 1.90
CA THR A 39 4.33 5.50 3.25
C THR A 39 3.73 6.77 3.86
N ALA A 40 2.47 6.71 4.27
CA ALA A 40 1.81 7.80 4.96
C ALA A 40 2.06 7.71 6.47
N ASP A 41 2.49 8.80 7.09
CA ASP A 41 2.42 8.98 8.54
C ASP A 41 1.03 9.55 8.89
N LEU A 42 0.21 8.69 9.49
CA LEU A 42 -1.14 9.02 10.00
C LEU A 42 -1.16 9.11 11.53
N GLY A 43 0.01 9.01 12.19
CA GLY A 43 0.15 8.99 13.64
C GLY A 43 0.37 7.59 14.23
N GLN A 44 0.75 6.60 13.40
CA GLN A 44 1.05 5.23 13.86
C GLN A 44 2.36 5.12 14.66
N GLY A 45 3.19 6.17 14.65
CA GLY A 45 4.44 6.25 15.39
C GLY A 45 5.70 5.92 14.55
N ASP A 46 6.84 6.44 15.01
CA ASP A 46 8.13 6.34 14.29
C ASP A 46 8.67 4.90 14.21
N SER A 47 8.18 4.00 15.08
CA SER A 47 8.60 2.59 15.10
C SER A 47 8.33 1.85 13.79
N ASP A 48 7.40 2.34 12.97
CA ASP A 48 7.01 1.69 11.72
C ASP A 48 7.59 2.37 10.48
N LEU A 49 7.84 3.67 10.53
CA LEU A 49 8.27 4.47 9.38
C LEU A 49 9.73 4.22 9.00
N GLU A 50 10.66 4.30 9.95
CA GLU A 50 12.09 4.07 9.71
C GLU A 50 12.41 2.63 9.26
N PRO A 51 11.84 1.56 9.86
CA PRO A 51 12.00 0.21 9.33
C PRO A 51 11.48 0.05 7.91
N ALA A 52 10.36 0.69 7.55
CA ALA A 52 9.83 0.67 6.19
C ALA A 52 10.81 1.32 5.20
N ARG A 53 11.37 2.50 5.53
CA ARG A 53 12.39 3.18 4.72
C ARG A 53 13.59 2.28 4.46
N ARG A 54 14.22 1.79 5.52
CA ARG A 54 15.43 0.95 5.42
C ARG A 54 15.19 -0.30 4.59
N LYS A 55 14.02 -0.91 4.74
CA LYS A 55 13.67 -2.09 3.97
C LYS A 55 13.47 -1.80 2.48
N ALA A 56 12.84 -0.67 2.14
CA ALA A 56 12.72 -0.23 0.76
C ALA A 56 14.12 0.03 0.13
N GLU A 57 15.01 0.71 0.85
CA GLU A 57 16.41 0.94 0.44
C GLU A 57 17.14 -0.37 0.19
N MET A 58 17.06 -1.33 1.13
CA MET A 58 17.67 -2.67 0.99
C MET A 58 17.15 -3.44 -0.22
N MET A 59 15.91 -3.18 -0.63
CA MET A 59 15.28 -3.77 -1.80
C MET A 59 15.56 -2.99 -3.10
N GLY A 60 16.43 -1.98 -3.05
CA GLY A 60 16.91 -1.24 -4.20
C GLY A 60 15.97 -0.15 -4.71
N VAL A 61 15.01 0.29 -3.90
CA VAL A 61 14.16 1.44 -4.21
C VAL A 61 14.98 2.72 -4.15
N LYS A 62 14.90 3.54 -5.19
CA LYS A 62 15.66 4.80 -5.31
C LYS A 62 14.86 6.01 -4.87
N GLU A 63 13.55 5.96 -5.01
CA GLU A 63 12.64 7.06 -4.71
C GLU A 63 11.65 6.60 -3.64
N ILE A 64 11.79 7.16 -2.43
CA ILE A 64 11.06 6.75 -1.23
C ILE A 64 10.42 7.99 -0.62
N HIS A 65 9.10 8.01 -0.60
CA HIS A 65 8.30 9.04 0.04
C HIS A 65 7.77 8.53 1.38
N ILE A 66 8.08 9.25 2.45
CA ILE A 66 7.43 9.11 3.75
C ILE A 66 6.93 10.49 4.11
N GLU A 67 5.61 10.65 4.16
CA GLU A 67 5.00 11.96 4.31
C GLU A 67 4.12 12.02 5.56
N ASP A 68 4.29 13.08 6.32
CA ASP A 68 3.40 13.42 7.43
C ASP A 68 2.08 14.00 6.88
N VAL A 69 1.04 13.20 6.91
CA VAL A 69 -0.30 13.60 6.48
C VAL A 69 -1.28 13.70 7.65
N ARG A 70 -0.78 13.74 8.90
CA ARG A 70 -1.60 13.75 10.12
C ARG A 70 -2.54 14.95 10.19
N GLU A 71 -2.04 16.14 9.86
CA GLU A 71 -2.88 17.35 9.91
C GLU A 71 -3.99 17.27 8.87
N GLU A 72 -3.69 16.90 7.63
CA GLU A 72 -4.68 16.74 6.56
C GLU A 72 -5.69 15.65 6.93
N PHE A 73 -5.22 14.52 7.48
CA PHE A 73 -6.09 13.44 7.91
C PHE A 73 -7.09 13.88 8.97
N VAL A 74 -6.62 14.58 10.00
CA VAL A 74 -7.48 15.05 11.10
C VAL A 74 -8.45 16.11 10.62
N ARG A 75 -7.97 17.10 9.87
CA ARG A 75 -8.77 18.25 9.43
C ARG A 75 -9.85 17.87 8.42
N ASP A 76 -9.47 17.07 7.41
CA ASP A 76 -10.30 16.87 6.23
C ASP A 76 -11.08 15.54 6.25
N PHE A 77 -10.72 14.60 7.13
CA PHE A 77 -11.36 13.29 7.23
C PHE A 77 -11.93 13.02 8.63
N VAL A 78 -11.12 13.15 9.69
CA VAL A 78 -11.55 12.78 11.05
C VAL A 78 -12.61 13.75 11.59
N PHE A 79 -12.36 15.05 11.52
CA PHE A 79 -13.34 16.03 12.01
C PHE A 79 -14.64 16.03 11.22
N PRO A 80 -14.67 15.96 9.89
CA PRO A 80 -15.92 15.76 9.15
C PRO A 80 -16.68 14.50 9.55
N MET A 81 -15.97 13.39 9.74
CA MET A 81 -16.56 12.13 10.22
C MET A 81 -17.22 12.30 11.59
N PHE A 82 -16.55 12.94 12.55
CA PHE A 82 -17.10 13.21 13.88
C PHE A 82 -18.31 14.14 13.83
N ARG A 83 -18.26 15.20 13.01
CA ARG A 83 -19.41 16.12 12.83
C ARG A 83 -20.62 15.38 12.25
N ALA A 84 -20.39 14.42 11.37
CA ALA A 84 -21.44 13.58 10.80
C ALA A 84 -21.93 12.49 11.77
N ASN A 85 -21.29 12.33 12.93
CA ASN A 85 -21.52 11.20 13.85
C ASN A 85 -21.49 9.84 13.12
N ALA A 86 -20.56 9.69 12.15
CA ALA A 86 -20.50 8.53 11.29
C ALA A 86 -19.87 7.35 12.04
N GLN A 87 -20.62 6.27 12.11
CA GLN A 87 -20.19 4.99 12.67
C GLN A 87 -20.75 3.86 11.82
N TYR A 88 -20.02 2.76 11.72
CA TYR A 88 -20.53 1.55 11.10
C TYR A 88 -21.09 0.62 12.19
N GLU A 89 -22.37 0.28 12.08
CA GLU A 89 -23.11 -0.60 13.01
C GLU A 89 -23.04 -0.14 14.48
N GLY A 90 -22.85 1.17 14.73
CA GLY A 90 -22.78 1.73 16.09
C GLY A 90 -21.52 1.36 16.88
N LEU A 91 -20.54 0.73 16.26
CA LEU A 91 -19.35 0.21 16.92
C LEU A 91 -18.05 0.64 16.26
N TYR A 92 -17.94 0.50 14.93
CA TYR A 92 -16.69 0.77 14.21
C TYR A 92 -16.56 2.24 13.82
N LEU A 93 -15.47 2.89 14.27
CA LEU A 93 -15.22 4.32 14.11
C LEU A 93 -14.57 4.72 12.77
N LEU A 94 -14.55 3.82 11.79
CA LEU A 94 -14.18 4.08 10.39
C LEU A 94 -12.73 4.58 10.15
N GLY A 95 -11.81 4.46 11.11
CA GLY A 95 -10.44 4.97 10.98
C GLY A 95 -9.75 4.51 9.71
N THR A 96 -9.67 3.20 9.49
CA THR A 96 -9.09 2.61 8.27
C THR A 96 -9.86 3.03 7.02
N SER A 97 -11.19 3.16 7.12
CA SER A 97 -12.05 3.50 5.99
C SER A 97 -11.78 4.89 5.43
N ILE A 98 -11.52 5.87 6.32
CA ILE A 98 -11.25 7.26 5.92
C ILE A 98 -9.77 7.51 5.62
N ALA A 99 -8.86 6.65 6.10
CA ALA A 99 -7.43 6.74 5.78
C ALA A 99 -7.13 6.35 4.33
N ARG A 100 -7.77 5.31 3.80
CA ARG A 100 -7.49 4.81 2.44
C ARG A 100 -7.73 5.85 1.33
N PRO A 101 -8.78 6.68 1.34
CA PRO A 101 -8.94 7.77 0.38
C PRO A 101 -7.80 8.79 0.41
N LEU A 102 -7.32 9.18 1.59
CA LEU A 102 -6.19 10.10 1.70
C LEU A 102 -4.89 9.48 1.16
N ILE A 103 -4.59 8.23 1.53
CA ILE A 103 -3.42 7.51 1.01
C ILE A 103 -3.51 7.41 -0.52
N SER A 104 -4.69 7.09 -1.06
CA SER A 104 -4.90 6.99 -2.51
C SER A 104 -4.72 8.34 -3.21
N LYS A 105 -5.17 9.43 -2.59
CA LYS A 105 -4.95 10.79 -3.09
C LYS A 105 -3.45 11.05 -3.27
N ARG A 106 -2.65 10.82 -2.22
CA ARG A 106 -1.20 11.05 -2.27
C ARG A 106 -0.51 10.13 -3.27
N LEU A 107 -0.92 8.86 -3.39
CA LEU A 107 -0.42 7.96 -4.43
C LEU A 107 -0.60 8.52 -5.84
N VAL A 108 -1.79 9.07 -6.14
CA VAL A 108 -2.09 9.65 -7.45
C VAL A 108 -1.27 10.93 -7.69
N GLU A 109 -1.10 11.76 -6.66
CA GLU A 109 -0.29 12.98 -6.74
C GLU A 109 1.18 12.64 -6.99
N ILE A 110 1.77 11.73 -6.19
CA ILE A 110 3.15 11.27 -6.38
C ILE A 110 3.32 10.59 -7.75
N ALA A 111 2.34 9.79 -8.19
CA ALA A 111 2.41 9.18 -9.52
C ALA A 111 2.50 10.21 -10.63
N ARG A 112 1.78 11.33 -10.50
CA ARG A 112 1.85 12.44 -11.44
C ARG A 112 3.20 13.16 -11.38
N GLU A 113 3.71 13.43 -10.18
CA GLU A 113 4.99 14.10 -9.95
C GLU A 113 6.18 13.25 -10.44
N ALA A 114 6.15 11.96 -10.16
CA ALA A 114 7.19 11.01 -10.57
C ALA A 114 7.10 10.54 -12.03
N GLY A 115 6.03 10.93 -12.75
CA GLY A 115 5.76 10.44 -14.10
C GLY A 115 5.51 8.93 -14.15
N ALA A 116 4.86 8.37 -13.13
CA ALA A 116 4.57 6.96 -13.06
C ALA A 116 3.33 6.57 -13.89
N ASP A 117 3.36 5.37 -14.45
CA ASP A 117 2.30 4.82 -15.31
C ASP A 117 1.14 4.23 -14.51
N ALA A 118 1.39 3.88 -13.25
CA ALA A 118 0.44 3.16 -12.41
C ALA A 118 0.68 3.43 -10.92
N ILE A 119 -0.35 3.15 -10.12
CA ILE A 119 -0.23 2.97 -8.68
C ILE A 119 -0.46 1.51 -8.30
N ALA A 120 0.07 1.09 -7.16
CA ALA A 120 -0.14 -0.25 -6.61
C ALA A 120 -0.46 -0.21 -5.12
N HIS A 121 -1.23 -1.19 -4.66
CA HIS A 121 -1.57 -1.36 -3.24
C HIS A 121 -1.61 -2.83 -2.84
N GLY A 122 -1.47 -3.08 -1.53
CA GLY A 122 -1.49 -4.43 -0.93
C GLY A 122 -2.84 -4.88 -0.38
N ALA A 123 -3.92 -4.15 -0.65
CA ALA A 123 -5.25 -4.57 -0.18
C ALA A 123 -5.67 -5.89 -0.82
N THR A 124 -6.21 -6.80 0.00
CA THR A 124 -6.66 -8.11 -0.46
C THR A 124 -7.86 -7.99 -1.40
N GLY A 125 -7.97 -8.92 -2.36
CA GLY A 125 -9.01 -8.86 -3.41
C GLY A 125 -10.45 -9.12 -2.93
N LYS A 126 -10.68 -9.30 -1.62
CA LYS A 126 -12.00 -9.60 -1.02
C LYS A 126 -12.50 -8.55 -0.03
N GLY A 127 -11.65 -7.57 0.31
CA GLY A 127 -11.98 -6.56 1.32
C GLY A 127 -12.48 -5.25 0.73
N ASN A 128 -13.02 -4.39 1.60
CA ASN A 128 -13.48 -3.05 1.23
C ASN A 128 -12.33 -2.11 0.89
N ASP A 129 -11.12 -2.37 1.37
CA ASP A 129 -9.99 -1.46 1.21
C ASP A 129 -9.55 -1.31 -0.24
N GLN A 130 -9.56 -2.38 -1.03
CA GLN A 130 -9.30 -2.28 -2.47
C GLN A 130 -10.27 -1.31 -3.16
N VAL A 131 -11.57 -1.39 -2.81
CA VAL A 131 -12.60 -0.50 -3.38
C VAL A 131 -12.32 0.95 -3.00
N ARG A 132 -11.94 1.19 -1.75
CA ARG A 132 -11.60 2.54 -1.25
C ARG A 132 -10.38 3.12 -1.98
N PHE A 133 -9.32 2.33 -2.15
CA PHE A 133 -8.15 2.75 -2.94
C PHE A 133 -8.52 3.07 -4.38
N GLU A 134 -9.18 2.14 -5.06
CA GLU A 134 -9.45 2.24 -6.49
C GLU A 134 -10.46 3.33 -6.82
N LEU A 135 -11.58 3.42 -6.12
CA LEU A 135 -12.57 4.47 -6.36
C LEU A 135 -12.00 5.86 -6.08
N SER A 136 -11.18 6.02 -5.04
CA SER A 136 -10.52 7.29 -4.76
C SER A 136 -9.52 7.66 -5.85
N ALA A 137 -8.75 6.70 -6.34
CA ALA A 137 -7.81 6.92 -7.43
C ALA A 137 -8.53 7.32 -8.72
N TYR A 138 -9.58 6.59 -9.12
CA TYR A 138 -10.34 6.89 -10.32
C TYR A 138 -11.13 8.21 -10.24
N ALA A 139 -11.56 8.62 -9.05
CA ALA A 139 -12.19 9.93 -8.85
C ALA A 139 -11.21 11.08 -9.12
N LEU A 140 -9.91 10.88 -8.88
CA LEU A 140 -8.86 11.91 -9.05
C LEU A 140 -8.16 11.83 -10.41
N ASN A 141 -8.05 10.64 -10.95
CA ASN A 141 -7.47 10.37 -12.25
C ASN A 141 -8.12 9.10 -12.86
N PRO A 142 -9.19 9.27 -13.69
CA PRO A 142 -9.91 8.14 -14.26
C PRO A 142 -9.08 7.20 -15.13
N ASP A 143 -7.98 7.70 -15.68
CA ASP A 143 -7.11 6.96 -16.61
C ASP A 143 -5.95 6.24 -15.92
N ILE A 144 -5.79 6.45 -14.60
CA ILE A 144 -4.67 5.82 -13.87
C ILE A 144 -4.82 4.30 -13.83
N LYS A 145 -3.74 3.59 -14.11
CA LYS A 145 -3.72 2.14 -13.95
C LYS A 145 -3.54 1.81 -12.45
N VAL A 146 -4.39 0.94 -11.92
CA VAL A 146 -4.28 0.42 -10.56
C VAL A 146 -3.86 -1.04 -10.60
N ILE A 147 -2.76 -1.36 -9.93
CA ILE A 147 -2.23 -2.71 -9.81
C ILE A 147 -2.55 -3.21 -8.40
N ALA A 148 -3.35 -4.26 -8.33
CA ALA A 148 -3.73 -4.94 -7.09
C ALA A 148 -3.28 -6.40 -7.15
N PRO A 149 -2.02 -6.72 -6.80
CA PRO A 149 -1.42 -8.03 -7.06
C PRO A 149 -2.20 -9.19 -6.45
N TRP A 150 -2.86 -9.01 -5.31
CA TRP A 150 -3.71 -10.02 -4.71
C TRP A 150 -4.83 -10.56 -5.62
N ARG A 151 -5.19 -9.86 -6.69
CA ARG A 151 -6.13 -10.31 -7.72
C ARG A 151 -5.46 -10.95 -8.92
N ASP A 152 -4.20 -10.57 -9.18
CA ASP A 152 -3.54 -10.83 -10.46
C ASP A 152 -2.44 -11.89 -10.36
N TRP A 153 -1.83 -12.06 -9.17
CA TRP A 153 -0.75 -13.03 -8.98
C TRP A 153 -1.26 -14.45 -8.68
N SER A 154 -0.36 -15.42 -8.78
CA SER A 154 -0.68 -16.84 -8.57
C SER A 154 -0.63 -17.29 -7.11
N PHE A 155 -0.15 -16.44 -6.18
CA PHE A 155 -0.05 -16.79 -4.77
C PHE A 155 -1.43 -16.95 -4.14
N LYS A 156 -1.64 -18.06 -3.44
CA LYS A 156 -2.92 -18.43 -2.83
C LYS A 156 -2.85 -18.50 -1.32
N SER A 157 -1.65 -18.57 -0.77
CA SER A 157 -1.43 -18.81 0.66
C SER A 157 -0.29 -17.94 1.20
N ARG A 158 -0.27 -17.80 2.53
CA ARG A 158 0.86 -17.17 3.22
C ARG A 158 2.17 -17.96 2.99
N THR A 159 2.09 -19.27 2.85
CA THR A 159 3.25 -20.12 2.54
C THR A 159 3.87 -19.73 1.22
N ASP A 160 3.06 -19.54 0.16
CA ASP A 160 3.57 -19.11 -1.15
C ASP A 160 4.31 -17.76 -1.06
N LEU A 161 3.80 -16.85 -0.21
CA LEU A 161 4.44 -15.55 0.03
C LEU A 161 5.78 -15.70 0.75
N ILE A 162 5.86 -16.58 1.74
CA ILE A 162 7.09 -16.87 2.49
C ILE A 162 8.11 -17.50 1.56
N ASP A 163 7.73 -18.50 0.77
CA ASP A 163 8.60 -19.17 -0.19
C ASP A 163 9.16 -18.17 -1.23
N PHE A 164 8.30 -17.27 -1.73
CA PHE A 164 8.74 -16.20 -2.62
C PHE A 164 9.72 -15.25 -1.93
N ALA A 165 9.44 -14.88 -0.70
CA ALA A 165 10.29 -13.99 0.07
C ALA A 165 11.66 -14.62 0.36
N GLU A 166 11.71 -15.92 0.71
CA GLU A 166 12.96 -16.66 0.91
C GLU A 166 13.76 -16.76 -0.39
N LYS A 167 13.10 -17.13 -1.50
CA LYS A 167 13.72 -17.22 -2.83
C LYS A 167 14.37 -15.89 -3.25
N HIS A 168 13.74 -14.77 -2.93
CA HIS A 168 14.21 -13.44 -3.31
C HIS A 168 14.97 -12.71 -2.18
N GLN A 169 15.28 -13.40 -1.08
CA GLN A 169 16.03 -12.87 0.07
C GLN A 169 15.40 -11.59 0.65
N ILE A 170 14.07 -11.51 0.66
CA ILE A 170 13.35 -10.39 1.24
C ILE A 170 13.47 -10.47 2.77
N PRO A 171 13.91 -9.40 3.46
CA PRO A 171 14.03 -9.41 4.91
C PRO A 171 12.66 -9.61 5.57
N ILE A 172 12.48 -10.71 6.30
CA ILE A 172 11.29 -11.00 7.12
C ILE A 172 11.72 -10.95 8.58
N ALA A 173 11.00 -10.21 9.41
CA ALA A 173 11.23 -10.20 10.84
C ALA A 173 11.03 -11.59 11.42
N LYS A 174 11.98 -12.06 12.28
CA LYS A 174 11.98 -13.44 12.80
C LYS A 174 10.77 -13.76 13.66
N ASP A 175 10.22 -12.77 14.36
CA ASP A 175 9.02 -12.86 15.19
C ASP A 175 7.73 -13.04 14.37
N LYS A 176 7.75 -12.66 13.10
CA LYS A 176 6.61 -12.80 12.19
C LYS A 176 6.64 -14.10 11.35
N ARG A 177 7.60 -14.99 11.58
CA ARG A 177 7.67 -16.34 10.99
C ARG A 177 6.76 -17.36 11.69
N GLY A 178 6.32 -17.05 12.92
CA GLY A 178 5.42 -17.90 13.69
C GLY A 178 3.95 -17.58 13.45
N ASP A 179 3.09 -18.51 13.84
CA ASP A 179 1.64 -18.68 13.64
C ASP A 179 0.68 -17.48 13.79
N ALA A 180 1.08 -16.26 13.52
CA ALA A 180 0.13 -15.15 13.46
C ALA A 180 -0.62 -15.19 12.12
N PRO A 181 -1.90 -15.61 12.08
CA PRO A 181 -2.63 -15.84 10.84
C PRO A 181 -3.08 -14.56 10.14
N PHE A 182 -2.79 -13.37 10.69
CA PHE A 182 -3.33 -12.11 10.19
C PHE A 182 -2.25 -11.03 10.14
N SER A 183 -2.26 -10.27 9.05
CA SER A 183 -1.66 -8.94 9.01
C SER A 183 -2.45 -8.09 10.03
N VAL A 184 -1.78 -7.55 11.00
CA VAL A 184 -2.37 -6.54 11.87
C VAL A 184 -2.37 -5.26 11.04
N ASP A 185 -3.55 -4.86 10.58
CA ASP A 185 -3.76 -3.53 10.04
C ASP A 185 -3.64 -2.55 11.21
N ALA A 186 -2.45 -1.99 11.37
CA ALA A 186 -2.24 -0.87 12.27
C ALA A 186 -2.70 0.42 11.60
#